data_d2d1a5c93668de06e7251d71009e2408
#
_entry.id   d2d1a5c93668de06e7251d71009e2408
#
_cell.length_a   1.000
_cell.length_b   1.000
_cell.length_c   1.000
_cell.angle_alpha   90.00
_cell.angle_beta   90.00
_cell.angle_gamma   90.00
#
_symmetry.space_group_name_H-M   'P 1'
#
loop_
_entity.id
_entity.type
_entity.pdbx_description
1 polymer ?
#
loop_
_entity_poly.entity_id
_entity_poly.type
_entity_poly.pdbx_seq_one_letter_code
_entity_poly.pdbx_strand_id
1 'polypeptide(L)'
;MENEQMFERTVQPVLDVKDKPKPAQWAFLSLQHLFAMFGSTVLVPFLTHLPISAALLASGIGTLLYILITKAKIPAYLGSSFAFITPIITGLSTHSLGDMLVALFMSGLMYVIIGIFIKLSGTHWLMHLLPPVVVGPVIMVIGLSLAPTAVNMAMFENSAEMKGYNLSYLIVALITLAVTIIVQGFFKGFLSLIPVLIGIIVGYIVSIFMGIVKFAPIAQAKWID
;
A
#
# COMPACT_ATOMS: atom_id res chain seq x y z
N MET A 1 -29.15 17.30 12.16
CA MET A 1 -28.37 18.45 12.66
C MET A 1 -27.63 18.13 13.96
N GLU A 2 -28.29 17.62 15.01
CA GLU A 2 -27.64 17.31 16.29
C GLU A 2 -26.66 16.12 16.21
N ASN A 3 -26.97 15.10 15.42
CA ASN A 3 -26.09 13.95 15.16
C ASN A 3 -24.89 14.28 14.26
N GLU A 4 -25.02 15.21 13.34
CA GLU A 4 -23.90 15.67 12.52
C GLU A 4 -22.93 16.53 13.34
N GLN A 5 -23.43 17.37 14.22
CA GLN A 5 -22.61 18.16 15.15
C GLN A 5 -21.91 17.29 16.20
N MET A 6 -22.49 16.15 16.58
CA MET A 6 -21.86 15.20 17.51
C MET A 6 -20.74 14.41 16.80
N PHE A 7 -20.85 14.13 15.51
CA PHE A 7 -19.80 13.49 14.71
C PHE A 7 -18.63 14.44 14.43
N GLU A 8 -18.89 15.72 14.22
CA GLU A 8 -17.84 16.74 14.05
C GLU A 8 -17.04 17.02 15.33
N ARG A 9 -17.59 16.75 16.50
CA ARG A 9 -16.90 16.96 17.78
C ARG A 9 -15.86 15.89 18.14
N THR A 10 -15.83 14.77 17.44
CA THR A 10 -15.06 13.60 17.90
C THR A 10 -13.74 13.35 17.16
N VAL A 11 -13.44 14.02 16.08
CA VAL A 11 -12.17 13.81 15.36
C VAL A 11 -11.56 15.11 14.92
N GLN A 12 -10.99 15.85 15.89
CA GLN A 12 -10.04 16.89 15.52
C GLN A 12 -8.73 16.20 15.05
N PRO A 13 -8.26 16.49 13.84
CA PRO A 13 -6.98 15.96 13.38
C PRO A 13 -5.87 16.40 14.34
N VAL A 14 -5.00 15.47 14.70
CA VAL A 14 -3.84 15.76 15.59
C VAL A 14 -2.89 16.77 14.94
N LEU A 15 -2.88 16.83 13.61
CA LEU A 15 -2.12 17.76 12.77
C LEU A 15 -2.97 18.11 11.54
N ASP A 16 -3.10 19.38 11.25
CA ASP A 16 -3.67 19.85 9.97
C ASP A 16 -2.60 19.85 8.88
N VAL A 17 -3.03 19.95 7.61
CA VAL A 17 -2.14 19.96 6.42
C VAL A 17 -1.08 21.07 6.48
N LYS A 18 -1.37 22.17 7.17
CA LYS A 18 -0.45 23.30 7.34
C LYS A 18 0.45 23.20 8.57
N ASP A 19 0.16 22.28 9.46
CA ASP A 19 0.91 22.12 10.70
C ASP A 19 2.24 21.44 10.44
N LYS A 20 3.27 21.90 11.15
CA LYS A 20 4.58 21.28 11.13
C LYS A 20 4.76 20.45 12.41
N PRO A 21 4.81 19.12 12.29
CA PRO A 21 5.09 18.27 13.44
C PRO A 21 6.50 18.56 14.00
N LYS A 22 6.75 18.18 15.25
CA LYS A 22 8.10 18.25 15.81
C LYS A 22 9.06 17.44 14.94
N PRO A 23 10.33 17.85 14.76
CA PRO A 23 11.25 17.19 13.81
C PRO A 23 11.37 15.67 13.99
N ALA A 24 11.40 15.18 15.23
CA ALA A 24 11.43 13.76 15.52
C ALA A 24 10.14 13.05 15.08
N GLN A 25 8.97 13.63 15.36
CA GLN A 25 7.68 13.08 14.91
C GLN A 25 7.60 13.07 13.38
N TRP A 26 8.09 14.13 12.73
CA TRP A 26 8.10 14.22 11.27
C TRP A 26 8.95 13.11 10.66
N ALA A 27 10.17 12.90 11.17
CA ALA A 27 11.05 11.84 10.69
C ALA A 27 10.41 10.45 10.84
N PHE A 28 9.82 10.15 11.99
CA PHE A 28 9.17 8.86 12.24
C PHE A 28 7.92 8.65 11.39
N LEU A 29 7.07 9.67 11.24
CA LEU A 29 5.87 9.58 10.38
C LEU A 29 6.24 9.44 8.91
N SER A 30 7.29 10.14 8.46
CA SER A 30 7.81 9.99 7.09
C SER A 30 8.37 8.59 6.84
N LEU A 31 9.11 8.05 7.81
CA LEU A 31 9.65 6.69 7.74
C LEU A 31 8.50 5.66 7.73
N GLN A 32 7.51 5.82 8.59
CA GLN A 32 6.33 4.96 8.61
C GLN A 32 5.58 5.02 7.28
N HIS A 33 5.38 6.21 6.71
CA HIS A 33 4.71 6.36 5.43
C HIS A 33 5.49 5.67 4.30
N LEU A 34 6.81 5.81 4.29
CA LEU A 34 7.69 5.11 3.35
C LEU A 34 7.49 3.59 3.44
N PHE A 35 7.55 3.00 4.63
CA PHE A 35 7.40 1.55 4.81
C PHE A 35 5.98 1.06 4.51
N ALA A 36 4.96 1.81 4.89
CA ALA A 36 3.57 1.45 4.60
C ALA A 36 3.30 1.40 3.08
N MET A 37 3.86 2.35 2.33
CA MET A 37 3.67 2.43 0.88
C MET A 37 4.66 1.56 0.11
N PHE A 38 5.85 1.31 0.65
CA PHE A 38 6.86 0.44 0.05
C PHE A 38 6.32 -0.97 -0.20
N GLY A 39 5.58 -1.51 0.78
CA GLY A 39 4.96 -2.83 0.66
C GLY A 39 4.11 -2.96 -0.61
N SER A 40 3.19 -2.05 -0.84
CA SER A 40 2.33 -2.07 -2.05
C SER A 40 3.12 -1.78 -3.32
N THR A 41 4.07 -0.83 -3.28
CA THR A 41 4.84 -0.43 -4.46
C THR A 41 5.77 -1.53 -4.97
N VAL A 42 6.27 -2.39 -4.08
CA VAL A 42 7.13 -3.53 -4.43
C VAL A 42 6.31 -4.80 -4.65
N LEU A 43 5.30 -5.04 -3.81
CA LEU A 43 4.53 -6.28 -3.86
C LEU A 43 3.67 -6.40 -5.13
N VAL A 44 3.05 -5.32 -5.57
CA VAL A 44 2.23 -5.35 -6.78
C VAL A 44 3.03 -5.76 -8.02
N PRO A 45 4.17 -5.08 -8.37
CA PRO A 45 4.96 -5.51 -9.50
C PRO A 45 5.57 -6.91 -9.31
N PHE A 46 5.94 -7.30 -8.08
CA PHE A 46 6.42 -8.63 -7.78
C PHE A 46 5.37 -9.70 -8.12
N LEU A 47 4.13 -9.53 -7.67
CA LEU A 47 3.03 -10.48 -7.92
C LEU A 47 2.57 -10.50 -9.38
N THR A 48 2.70 -9.38 -10.08
CA THR A 48 2.30 -9.25 -11.48
C THR A 48 3.45 -9.51 -12.47
N HIS A 49 4.63 -9.90 -11.96
CA HIS A 49 5.85 -10.10 -12.75
C HIS A 49 6.29 -8.89 -13.58
N LEU A 50 5.91 -7.67 -13.13
CA LEU A 50 6.38 -6.43 -13.73
C LEU A 50 7.73 -6.01 -13.12
N PRO A 51 8.57 -5.25 -13.84
CA PRO A 51 9.83 -4.76 -13.29
C PRO A 51 9.61 -3.83 -12.08
N ILE A 52 10.13 -4.21 -10.92
CA ILE A 52 10.01 -3.44 -9.66
C ILE A 52 10.65 -2.05 -9.82
N SER A 53 11.80 -1.98 -10.50
CA SER A 53 12.50 -0.71 -10.75
C SER A 53 11.65 0.29 -11.54
N ALA A 54 10.93 -0.19 -12.55
CA ALA A 54 10.01 0.65 -13.34
C ALA A 54 8.83 1.16 -12.47
N ALA A 55 8.28 0.31 -11.60
CA ALA A 55 7.20 0.70 -10.70
C ALA A 55 7.66 1.73 -9.67
N LEU A 56 8.87 1.58 -9.10
CA LEU A 56 9.46 2.54 -8.18
C LEU A 56 9.72 3.90 -8.87
N LEU A 57 10.29 3.88 -10.06
CA LEU A 57 10.53 5.09 -10.84
C LEU A 57 9.21 5.81 -11.18
N ALA A 58 8.21 5.07 -11.66
CA ALA A 58 6.90 5.62 -11.98
C ALA A 58 6.19 6.21 -10.74
N SER A 59 6.25 5.53 -9.60
CA SER A 59 5.71 6.03 -8.32
C SER A 59 6.41 7.31 -7.88
N GLY A 60 7.75 7.37 -8.01
CA GLY A 60 8.53 8.56 -7.67
C GLY A 60 8.16 9.75 -8.55
N ILE A 61 8.19 9.58 -9.87
CA ILE A 61 7.82 10.64 -10.84
C ILE A 61 6.36 11.05 -10.63
N GLY A 62 5.44 10.08 -10.50
CA GLY A 62 4.03 10.35 -10.28
C GLY A 62 3.78 11.15 -9.02
N THR A 63 4.46 10.80 -7.91
CA THR A 63 4.37 11.54 -6.64
C THR A 63 4.89 12.98 -6.78
N LEU A 64 6.03 13.18 -7.43
CA LEU A 64 6.58 14.52 -7.65
C LEU A 64 5.63 15.39 -8.50
N LEU A 65 5.09 14.84 -9.59
CA LEU A 65 4.10 15.54 -10.42
C LEU A 65 2.84 15.87 -9.63
N TYR A 66 2.36 14.93 -8.81
CA TYR A 66 1.20 15.15 -7.96
C TYR A 66 1.42 16.29 -6.95
N ILE A 67 2.58 16.30 -6.28
CA ILE A 67 2.95 17.36 -5.34
C ILE A 67 3.01 18.72 -6.04
N LEU A 68 3.59 18.79 -7.24
CA LEU A 68 3.65 20.01 -8.03
C LEU A 68 2.26 20.50 -8.44
N ILE A 69 1.41 19.63 -8.96
CA ILE A 69 0.05 19.98 -9.41
C ILE A 69 -0.82 20.43 -8.23
N THR A 70 -0.73 19.75 -7.11
CA THR A 70 -1.51 20.07 -5.89
C THR A 70 -0.89 21.20 -5.07
N LYS A 71 0.27 21.74 -5.50
CA LYS A 71 1.04 22.76 -4.77
C LYS A 71 1.31 22.35 -3.31
N ALA A 72 1.62 21.09 -3.10
CA ALA A 72 1.86 20.47 -1.79
C ALA A 72 0.69 20.61 -0.79
N LYS A 73 -0.52 20.86 -1.27
CA LYS A 73 -1.72 20.97 -0.39
C LYS A 73 -2.15 19.60 0.17
N ILE A 74 -1.81 18.53 -0.52
CA ILE A 74 -2.15 17.16 -0.12
C ILE A 74 -0.84 16.36 -0.14
N PRO A 75 -0.20 16.15 1.01
CA PRO A 75 1.04 15.38 1.11
C PRO A 75 0.72 13.87 1.04
N ALA A 76 0.64 13.33 -0.16
CA ALA A 76 0.38 11.92 -0.39
C ALA A 76 1.44 11.33 -1.32
N TYR A 77 1.88 10.10 -1.03
CA TYR A 77 2.68 9.28 -1.91
C TYR A 77 1.77 8.47 -2.82
N LEU A 78 2.07 8.44 -4.11
CA LEU A 78 1.35 7.65 -5.10
C LEU A 78 2.10 6.33 -5.33
N GLY A 79 1.55 5.24 -4.80
CA GLY A 79 2.09 3.90 -4.99
C GLY A 79 1.18 3.02 -5.85
N SER A 80 1.59 1.78 -6.03
CA SER A 80 0.82 0.77 -6.76
C SER A 80 -0.45 0.39 -6.01
N SER A 81 -1.52 0.12 -6.75
CA SER A 81 -2.81 -0.28 -6.16
C SER A 81 -3.02 -1.79 -6.27
N PHE A 82 -3.39 -2.41 -5.15
CA PHE A 82 -3.76 -3.84 -5.11
C PHE A 82 -4.97 -4.19 -6.00
N ALA A 83 -5.86 -3.23 -6.26
CA ALA A 83 -7.00 -3.43 -7.15
C ALA A 83 -6.59 -3.79 -8.59
N PHE A 84 -5.38 -3.44 -9.01
CA PHE A 84 -4.87 -3.74 -10.34
C PHE A 84 -4.18 -5.11 -10.45
N ILE A 85 -3.93 -5.83 -9.36
CA ILE A 85 -3.23 -7.13 -9.41
C ILE A 85 -3.98 -8.11 -10.29
N THR A 86 -5.25 -8.38 -9.99
CA THR A 86 -6.06 -9.33 -10.75
C THR A 86 -6.22 -8.91 -12.23
N PRO A 87 -6.59 -7.67 -12.57
CA PRO A 87 -6.64 -7.21 -13.96
C PRO A 87 -5.31 -7.37 -14.70
N ILE A 88 -4.18 -7.06 -14.06
CA ILE A 88 -2.85 -7.18 -14.70
C ILE A 88 -2.52 -8.66 -14.94
N ILE A 89 -2.67 -9.54 -13.96
CA ILE A 89 -2.38 -10.97 -14.11
C ILE A 89 -3.26 -11.57 -15.22
N THR A 90 -4.56 -11.29 -15.19
CA THR A 90 -5.49 -11.78 -16.20
C THR A 90 -5.16 -11.21 -17.60
N GLY A 91 -4.82 -9.94 -17.68
CA GLY A 91 -4.42 -9.31 -18.93
C GLY A 91 -3.13 -9.92 -19.50
N LEU A 92 -2.10 -10.11 -18.68
CA LEU A 92 -0.83 -10.72 -19.10
C LEU A 92 -0.95 -12.20 -19.47
N SER A 93 -1.97 -12.92 -19.03
CA SER A 93 -2.22 -14.31 -19.44
C SER A 93 -2.77 -14.43 -20.86
N THR A 94 -3.34 -13.37 -21.42
CA THR A 94 -4.02 -13.35 -22.72
C THR A 94 -3.42 -12.37 -23.71
N HIS A 95 -2.70 -11.36 -23.25
CA HIS A 95 -2.16 -10.27 -24.04
C HIS A 95 -0.67 -10.04 -23.74
N SER A 96 0.00 -9.28 -24.61
CA SER A 96 1.39 -8.91 -24.42
C SER A 96 1.57 -7.88 -23.30
N LEU A 97 2.80 -7.75 -22.78
CA LEU A 97 3.16 -6.70 -21.84
C LEU A 97 2.88 -5.30 -22.40
N GLY A 98 3.11 -5.09 -23.71
CA GLY A 98 2.84 -3.82 -24.37
C GLY A 98 1.35 -3.45 -24.32
N ASP A 99 0.47 -4.39 -24.62
CA ASP A 99 -0.98 -4.19 -24.57
C ASP A 99 -1.43 -3.86 -23.14
N MET A 100 -0.84 -4.54 -22.16
CA MET A 100 -1.16 -4.29 -20.74
C MET A 100 -0.72 -2.90 -20.30
N LEU A 101 0.45 -2.43 -20.71
CA LEU A 101 0.92 -1.08 -20.42
C LEU A 101 0.02 -0.02 -21.06
N VAL A 102 -0.46 -0.24 -22.28
CA VAL A 102 -1.45 0.63 -22.93
C VAL A 102 -2.76 0.63 -22.16
N ALA A 103 -3.25 -0.51 -21.71
CA ALA A 103 -4.48 -0.58 -20.89
C ALA A 103 -4.34 0.19 -19.57
N LEU A 104 -3.19 0.08 -18.90
CA LEU A 104 -2.90 0.85 -17.68
C LEU A 104 -2.84 2.36 -17.96
N PHE A 105 -2.22 2.77 -19.07
CA PHE A 105 -2.21 4.17 -19.49
C PHE A 105 -3.63 4.68 -19.78
N MET A 106 -4.44 3.92 -20.49
CA MET A 106 -5.84 4.27 -20.77
C MET A 106 -6.67 4.37 -19.48
N SER A 107 -6.43 3.49 -18.51
CA SER A 107 -7.03 3.60 -17.17
C SER A 107 -6.68 4.96 -16.51
N GLY A 108 -5.41 5.37 -16.56
CA GLY A 108 -4.99 6.69 -16.08
C GLY A 108 -5.69 7.84 -16.80
N LEU A 109 -5.86 7.74 -18.12
CA LEU A 109 -6.57 8.75 -18.92
C LEU A 109 -8.06 8.84 -18.52
N MET A 110 -8.71 7.73 -18.21
CA MET A 110 -10.07 7.72 -17.67
C MET A 110 -10.19 8.51 -16.36
N TYR A 111 -9.21 8.42 -15.47
CA TYR A 111 -9.20 9.26 -14.25
C TYR A 111 -9.10 10.75 -14.56
N VAL A 112 -8.34 11.14 -15.60
CA VAL A 112 -8.27 12.54 -16.04
C VAL A 112 -9.64 13.02 -16.54
N ILE A 113 -10.33 12.21 -17.34
CA ILE A 113 -11.68 12.53 -17.85
C ILE A 113 -12.67 12.69 -16.70
N ILE A 114 -12.67 11.74 -15.75
CA ILE A 114 -13.51 11.81 -14.55
C ILE A 114 -13.17 13.06 -13.73
N GLY A 115 -11.88 13.37 -13.56
CA GLY A 115 -11.43 14.56 -12.85
C GLY A 115 -11.91 15.88 -13.49
N ILE A 116 -11.88 15.97 -14.82
CA ILE A 116 -12.44 17.11 -15.56
C ILE A 116 -13.95 17.18 -15.33
N PHE A 117 -14.64 16.05 -15.40
CA PHE A 117 -16.09 16.00 -15.18
C PHE A 117 -16.45 16.44 -13.75
N ILE A 118 -15.72 15.98 -12.74
CA ILE A 118 -15.89 16.43 -11.35
C ILE A 118 -15.66 17.94 -11.22
N LYS A 119 -14.65 18.48 -11.90
CA LYS A 119 -14.37 19.92 -11.88
C LYS A 119 -15.54 20.74 -12.46
N LEU A 120 -16.24 20.23 -13.47
CA LEU A 120 -17.35 20.91 -14.13
C LEU A 120 -18.69 20.71 -13.39
N SER A 121 -18.95 19.51 -12.89
CA SER A 121 -20.26 19.11 -12.32
C SER A 121 -20.27 19.02 -10.79
N GLY A 122 -19.11 19.21 -10.14
CA GLY A 122 -18.97 19.01 -8.70
C GLY A 122 -18.91 17.55 -8.30
N THR A 123 -18.79 17.29 -7.00
CA THR A 123 -18.61 15.93 -6.42
C THR A 123 -19.94 15.25 -6.04
N HIS A 124 -21.05 15.98 -6.05
CA HIS A 124 -22.34 15.50 -5.51
C HIS A 124 -22.84 14.23 -6.21
N TRP A 125 -22.76 14.18 -7.54
CA TRP A 125 -23.16 13.00 -8.32
C TRP A 125 -22.29 11.77 -8.01
N LEU A 126 -20.98 11.98 -7.76
CA LEU A 126 -20.05 10.92 -7.43
C LEU A 126 -20.39 10.29 -6.08
N MET A 127 -20.73 11.10 -5.09
CA MET A 127 -21.17 10.64 -3.77
C MET A 127 -22.49 9.86 -3.82
N HIS A 128 -23.36 10.18 -4.79
CA HIS A 128 -24.59 9.40 -5.06
C HIS A 128 -24.30 8.07 -5.76
N LEU A 129 -23.33 8.07 -6.69
CA LEU A 129 -22.94 6.87 -7.43
C LEU A 129 -22.15 5.89 -6.55
N LEU A 130 -21.32 6.40 -5.64
CA LEU A 130 -20.45 5.63 -4.74
C LEU A 130 -20.79 5.92 -3.27
N PRO A 131 -22.00 5.59 -2.82
CA PRO A 131 -22.36 5.71 -1.41
C PRO A 131 -21.50 4.73 -0.57
N PRO A 132 -21.32 4.98 0.73
CA PRO A 132 -20.52 4.11 1.61
C PRO A 132 -20.95 2.64 1.60
N VAL A 133 -22.24 2.37 1.37
CA VAL A 133 -22.81 1.02 1.26
C VAL A 133 -22.27 0.25 0.03
N VAL A 134 -21.83 0.95 -1.01
CA VAL A 134 -21.16 0.36 -2.19
C VAL A 134 -19.66 0.26 -1.99
N VAL A 135 -19.05 1.35 -1.50
CA VAL A 135 -17.59 1.44 -1.32
C VAL A 135 -17.09 0.40 -0.31
N GLY A 136 -17.81 0.21 0.80
CA GLY A 136 -17.43 -0.75 1.84
C GLY A 136 -17.29 -2.19 1.30
N PRO A 137 -18.31 -2.78 0.67
CA PRO A 137 -18.20 -4.10 0.05
C PRO A 137 -17.11 -4.21 -1.01
N VAL A 138 -16.89 -3.19 -1.84
CA VAL A 138 -15.81 -3.20 -2.84
C VAL A 138 -14.44 -3.33 -2.17
N ILE A 139 -14.18 -2.56 -1.11
CA ILE A 139 -12.93 -2.64 -0.34
C ILE A 139 -12.78 -4.03 0.30
N MET A 140 -13.86 -4.59 0.87
CA MET A 140 -13.84 -5.94 1.43
C MET A 140 -13.52 -7.01 0.37
N VAL A 141 -14.12 -6.92 -0.80
CA VAL A 141 -13.85 -7.86 -1.91
C VAL A 141 -12.38 -7.77 -2.36
N ILE A 142 -11.82 -6.56 -2.48
CA ILE A 142 -10.39 -6.38 -2.80
C ILE A 142 -9.52 -7.06 -1.73
N GLY A 143 -9.80 -6.83 -0.45
CA GLY A 143 -9.05 -7.44 0.64
C GLY A 143 -9.16 -8.98 0.65
N LEU A 144 -10.35 -9.52 0.49
CA LEU A 144 -10.60 -10.96 0.46
C LEU A 144 -9.97 -11.63 -0.77
N SER A 145 -9.94 -10.95 -1.92
CA SER A 145 -9.29 -11.49 -3.13
C SER A 145 -7.78 -11.66 -2.97
N LEU A 146 -7.16 -10.91 -2.06
CA LEU A 146 -5.74 -11.00 -1.76
C LEU A 146 -5.40 -12.01 -0.64
N ALA A 147 -6.41 -12.49 0.10
CA ALA A 147 -6.18 -13.42 1.20
C ALA A 147 -5.47 -14.71 0.79
N PRO A 148 -5.82 -15.39 -0.33
CA PRO A 148 -5.08 -16.56 -0.79
C PRO A 148 -3.60 -16.27 -1.06
N THR A 149 -3.31 -15.11 -1.67
CA THR A 149 -1.93 -14.68 -1.93
C THR A 149 -1.16 -14.48 -0.62
N ALA A 150 -1.76 -13.81 0.36
CA ALA A 150 -1.14 -13.60 1.66
C ALA A 150 -0.86 -14.93 2.39
N VAL A 151 -1.81 -15.86 2.36
CA VAL A 151 -1.64 -17.20 2.95
C VAL A 151 -0.52 -17.96 2.24
N ASN A 152 -0.49 -17.96 0.91
CA ASN A 152 0.58 -18.62 0.16
C ASN A 152 1.96 -18.03 0.47
N MET A 153 2.08 -16.71 0.56
CA MET A 153 3.32 -16.05 0.94
C MET A 153 3.74 -16.37 2.38
N ALA A 154 2.78 -16.58 3.28
CA ALA A 154 3.03 -16.94 4.66
C ALA A 154 3.41 -18.42 4.85
N MET A 155 3.11 -19.30 3.91
CA MET A 155 3.27 -20.76 4.08
C MET A 155 4.34 -21.37 3.18
N PHE A 156 4.63 -20.79 2.03
CA PHE A 156 5.49 -21.39 1.02
C PHE A 156 6.72 -20.54 0.69
N GLU A 157 7.86 -21.19 0.48
CA GLU A 157 9.09 -20.54 0.03
C GLU A 157 8.92 -19.98 -1.40
N ASN A 158 8.28 -20.75 -2.27
CA ASN A 158 7.79 -20.27 -3.57
C ASN A 158 6.26 -20.16 -3.53
N SER A 159 5.79 -18.98 -3.21
CA SER A 159 4.35 -18.69 -3.06
C SER A 159 3.57 -18.81 -4.38
N ALA A 160 4.23 -18.56 -5.52
CA ALA A 160 3.60 -18.64 -6.83
C ALA A 160 3.29 -20.09 -7.25
N GLU A 161 4.19 -21.02 -6.93
CA GLU A 161 4.04 -22.44 -7.26
C GLU A 161 3.51 -23.28 -6.10
N MET A 162 3.25 -22.68 -4.93
CA MET A 162 2.86 -23.35 -3.69
C MET A 162 3.80 -24.50 -3.33
N LYS A 163 5.11 -24.31 -3.56
CA LYS A 163 6.16 -25.28 -3.27
C LYS A 163 7.01 -24.87 -2.07
N GLY A 164 7.55 -25.85 -1.36
CA GLY A 164 8.44 -25.62 -0.24
C GLY A 164 7.69 -25.10 1.00
N TYR A 165 6.63 -25.83 1.42
CA TYR A 165 5.96 -25.52 2.69
C TYR A 165 6.97 -25.44 3.83
N ASN A 166 6.95 -24.34 4.55
CA ASN A 166 7.87 -24.09 5.64
C ASN A 166 7.14 -23.48 6.83
N LEU A 167 7.05 -24.23 7.91
CA LEU A 167 6.40 -23.80 9.15
C LEU A 167 7.04 -22.53 9.73
N SER A 168 8.34 -22.31 9.50
CA SER A 168 9.04 -21.13 9.97
C SER A 168 8.48 -19.84 9.35
N TYR A 169 8.13 -19.85 8.06
CA TYR A 169 7.48 -18.72 7.40
C TYR A 169 6.13 -18.39 8.03
N LEU A 170 5.31 -19.43 8.29
CA LEU A 170 4.00 -19.27 8.93
C LEU A 170 4.14 -18.68 10.34
N ILE A 171 5.09 -19.17 11.14
CA ILE A 171 5.34 -18.65 12.49
C ILE A 171 5.71 -17.16 12.43
N VAL A 172 6.63 -16.78 11.54
CA VAL A 172 7.02 -15.38 11.37
C VAL A 172 5.83 -14.52 10.95
N ALA A 173 5.03 -14.99 9.99
CA ALA A 173 3.84 -14.28 9.53
C ALA A 173 2.82 -14.06 10.66
N LEU A 174 2.56 -15.10 11.47
CA LEU A 174 1.64 -15.01 12.61
C LEU A 174 2.17 -14.07 13.70
N ILE A 175 3.46 -14.12 14.01
CA ILE A 175 4.09 -13.21 14.99
C ILE A 175 3.98 -11.76 14.49
N THR A 176 4.33 -11.51 13.23
CA THR A 176 4.26 -10.19 12.62
C THR A 176 2.84 -9.63 12.65
N LEU A 177 1.86 -10.45 12.28
CA LEU A 177 0.44 -10.09 12.32
C LEU A 177 -0.02 -9.80 13.75
N ALA A 178 0.30 -10.67 14.70
CA ALA A 178 -0.06 -10.52 16.10
C ALA A 178 0.53 -9.22 16.69
N VAL A 179 1.81 -8.94 16.44
CA VAL A 179 2.46 -7.71 16.89
C VAL A 179 1.76 -6.47 16.29
N THR A 180 1.45 -6.49 15.01
CA THR A 180 0.76 -5.37 14.35
C THR A 180 -0.61 -5.13 14.99
N ILE A 181 -1.40 -6.18 15.21
CA ILE A 181 -2.73 -6.09 15.83
C ILE A 181 -2.61 -5.59 17.28
N ILE A 182 -1.66 -6.11 18.06
CA ILE A 182 -1.44 -5.70 19.46
C ILE A 182 -1.06 -4.22 19.52
N VAL A 183 -0.12 -3.78 18.68
CA VAL A 183 0.31 -2.39 18.66
C VAL A 183 -0.84 -1.46 18.27
N GLN A 184 -1.62 -1.83 17.26
CA GLN A 184 -2.75 -1.02 16.81
C GLN A 184 -3.89 -0.98 17.83
N GLY A 185 -4.17 -2.08 18.51
CA GLY A 185 -5.33 -2.21 19.41
C GLY A 185 -5.07 -1.75 20.85
N PHE A 186 -3.87 -1.97 21.37
CA PHE A 186 -3.57 -1.75 22.81
C PHE A 186 -2.70 -0.52 23.09
N PHE A 187 -1.89 -0.08 22.12
CA PHE A 187 -1.04 1.09 22.31
C PHE A 187 -1.80 2.37 21.96
N LYS A 188 -1.45 3.47 22.66
CA LYS A 188 -2.01 4.80 22.43
C LYS A 188 -0.88 5.78 22.06
N GLY A 189 -1.27 6.93 21.51
CA GLY A 189 -0.34 7.99 21.15
C GLY A 189 0.48 7.64 19.92
N PHE A 190 1.77 7.96 19.93
CA PHE A 190 2.63 7.85 18.76
C PHE A 190 2.79 6.41 18.24
N LEU A 191 2.88 5.41 19.12
CA LEU A 191 3.05 4.01 18.75
C LEU A 191 1.85 3.45 17.96
N SER A 192 0.64 3.90 18.26
CA SER A 192 -0.57 3.49 17.53
C SER A 192 -0.62 4.05 16.10
N LEU A 193 0.25 5.00 15.77
CA LEU A 193 0.34 5.55 14.40
C LEU A 193 1.29 4.75 13.51
N ILE A 194 2.15 3.88 14.08
CA ILE A 194 3.19 3.14 13.35
C ILE A 194 3.12 1.61 13.51
N PRO A 195 1.94 0.98 13.59
CA PRO A 195 1.81 -0.45 13.89
C PRO A 195 2.44 -1.33 12.80
N VAL A 196 2.28 -0.96 11.54
CA VAL A 196 2.85 -1.70 10.40
C VAL A 196 4.37 -1.67 10.43
N LEU A 197 4.98 -0.52 10.73
CA LEU A 197 6.43 -0.41 10.83
C LEU A 197 6.99 -1.29 11.96
N ILE A 198 6.35 -1.29 13.12
CA ILE A 198 6.75 -2.14 14.25
C ILE A 198 6.60 -3.62 13.88
N GLY A 199 5.49 -4.00 13.22
CA GLY A 199 5.29 -5.35 12.72
C GLY A 199 6.41 -5.79 11.78
N ILE A 200 6.77 -4.98 10.80
CA ILE A 200 7.87 -5.26 9.84
C ILE A 200 9.19 -5.44 10.58
N ILE A 201 9.53 -4.54 11.50
CA ILE A 201 10.80 -4.62 12.26
C ILE A 201 10.86 -5.91 13.07
N VAL A 202 9.82 -6.22 13.83
CA VAL A 202 9.77 -7.44 14.65
C VAL A 202 9.80 -8.69 13.77
N GLY A 203 9.00 -8.72 12.70
CA GLY A 203 8.99 -9.84 11.76
C GLY A 203 10.36 -10.06 11.11
N TYR A 204 11.05 -9.00 10.73
CA TYR A 204 12.40 -9.10 10.18
C TYR A 204 13.43 -9.61 11.20
N ILE A 205 13.37 -9.12 12.45
CA ILE A 205 14.23 -9.60 13.53
C ILE A 205 14.00 -11.10 13.77
N VAL A 206 12.74 -11.53 13.88
CA VAL A 206 12.40 -12.95 14.07
C VAL A 206 12.89 -13.79 12.88
N SER A 207 12.77 -13.29 11.66
CA SER A 207 13.26 -13.96 10.45
C SER A 207 14.77 -14.16 10.44
N ILE A 208 15.54 -13.20 11.00
CA ILE A 208 16.99 -13.34 11.18
C ILE A 208 17.29 -14.48 12.17
N PHE A 209 16.63 -14.49 13.34
CA PHE A 209 16.84 -15.55 14.35
C PHE A 209 16.44 -16.94 13.84
N MET A 210 15.43 -17.02 12.97
CA MET A 210 15.00 -18.28 12.37
C MET A 210 15.84 -18.68 11.14
N GLY A 211 16.87 -17.91 10.76
CA GLY A 211 17.76 -18.21 9.64
C GLY A 211 17.11 -18.11 8.24
N ILE A 212 15.95 -17.46 8.15
CA ILE A 212 15.23 -17.27 6.88
C ILE A 212 15.93 -16.23 6.02
N VAL A 213 16.50 -15.18 6.65
CA VAL A 213 17.16 -14.08 5.94
C VAL A 213 18.53 -14.52 5.43
N LYS A 214 18.71 -14.51 4.11
CA LYS A 214 19.99 -14.80 3.44
C LYS A 214 20.70 -13.48 3.15
N PHE A 215 21.83 -13.22 3.80
CA PHE A 215 22.61 -11.99 3.60
C PHE A 215 23.56 -12.06 2.41
N ALA A 216 23.86 -13.24 1.88
CA ALA A 216 24.77 -13.44 0.76
C ALA A 216 24.43 -12.61 -0.50
N PRO A 217 23.17 -12.49 -0.94
CA PRO A 217 22.82 -11.67 -2.09
C PRO A 217 23.13 -10.18 -1.87
N ILE A 218 23.01 -9.69 -0.64
CA ILE A 218 23.28 -8.29 -0.29
C ILE A 218 24.78 -8.00 -0.39
N ALA A 219 25.62 -8.93 0.07
CA ALA A 219 27.08 -8.81 0.01
C ALA A 219 27.61 -8.88 -1.42
N GLN A 220 26.89 -9.52 -2.33
CA GLN A 220 27.27 -9.68 -3.75
C GLN A 220 26.63 -8.60 -4.65
N ALA A 221 25.68 -7.82 -4.14
CA ALA A 221 25.05 -6.77 -4.91
C ALA A 221 26.05 -5.64 -5.21
N LYS A 222 26.18 -5.30 -6.50
CA LYS A 222 26.90 -4.09 -6.89
C LYS A 222 26.04 -2.88 -6.54
N TRP A 223 26.59 -1.94 -5.78
CA TRP A 223 25.91 -0.74 -5.31
C TRP A 223 25.72 0.30 -6.42
N ILE A 224 26.58 0.25 -7.45
CA ILE A 224 26.54 1.13 -8.62
C ILE A 224 26.93 0.28 -9.83
N ASP A 225 26.08 0.21 -10.84
CA ASP A 225 26.35 -0.30 -12.18
C ASP A 225 26.36 0.86 -13.15
#